data_56fd2404abff24eaed37458c4c22df01
#
_entry.id   56fd2404abff24eaed37458c4c22df01
#
_cell.length_a   1.000
_cell.length_b   1.000
_cell.length_c   1.000
_cell.angle_alpha   90.00
_cell.angle_beta   90.00
_cell.angle_gamma   90.00
#
_symmetry.space_group_name_H-M   'P 1'
#
loop_
_entity.id
_entity.type
_entity.pdbx_description
1 polymer ?
#
loop_
_entity_poly.entity_id
_entity_poly.type
_entity_poly.pdbx_seq_one_letter_code
_entity_poly.pdbx_strand_id
1 'polypeptide(L)'
;TIKGVEAVIYCIGIIREFRNKGITFDNLHFQGAKRCMDSAIKLGVNRFILMSANGAKIDGTGYQKTKHLAEQYLKYTKLDWTIFRPSLVFGDPRGNNRPEFCTQLKKDMLGLPIPAPNFHKGLNPLDAGKFAMSPIHVRDVASFFVKSIEMEASSKKTYHLGGVAYYWKDIIQTIAKAYGKKKWTIPAPAIAIQIVASLLG
;
A
#
# COMPACT_ATOMS: atom_id res chain seq x y z
N THR A 1 5.05 -20.34 14.70
CA THR A 1 3.79 -21.05 14.92
C THR A 1 2.72 -20.05 15.39
N ILE A 2 1.46 -20.30 15.06
CA ILE A 2 0.31 -19.47 15.49
C ILE A 2 -0.55 -20.20 16.52
N LYS A 3 -0.04 -21.29 17.13
CA LYS A 3 -0.75 -22.02 18.19
C LYS A 3 -0.79 -21.18 19.47
N GLY A 4 -1.98 -21.04 20.08
CA GLY A 4 -2.17 -20.34 21.37
C GLY A 4 -2.23 -18.81 21.25
N VAL A 5 -2.40 -18.26 20.02
CA VAL A 5 -2.63 -16.83 19.83
C VAL A 5 -4.13 -16.57 19.67
N GLU A 6 -4.58 -15.38 20.07
CA GLU A 6 -5.99 -14.97 20.02
C GLU A 6 -6.40 -14.43 18.64
N ALA A 7 -5.46 -13.81 17.95
CA ALA A 7 -5.69 -13.21 16.63
C ALA A 7 -4.46 -13.35 15.72
N VAL A 8 -4.72 -13.33 14.42
CA VAL A 8 -3.67 -13.26 13.38
C VAL A 8 -3.82 -11.96 12.63
N ILE A 9 -2.72 -11.21 12.51
CA ILE A 9 -2.62 -10.02 11.68
C ILE A 9 -1.66 -10.32 10.53
N TYR A 10 -2.17 -10.32 9.30
CA TYR A 10 -1.37 -10.56 8.10
C TYR A 10 -1.06 -9.24 7.39
N CYS A 11 0.16 -8.74 7.59
CA CYS A 11 0.66 -7.48 6.99
C CYS A 11 1.71 -7.71 5.89
N ILE A 12 1.95 -8.97 5.49
CA ILE A 12 3.00 -9.28 4.51
C ILE A 12 2.59 -8.75 3.14
N GLY A 13 3.53 -8.05 2.50
CA GLY A 13 3.36 -7.54 1.15
C GLY A 13 4.63 -6.96 0.59
N ILE A 14 4.68 -6.87 -0.73
CA ILE A 14 5.76 -6.28 -1.50
C ILE A 14 5.17 -5.31 -2.53
N ILE A 15 5.93 -4.31 -2.95
CA ILE A 15 5.56 -3.39 -4.03
C ILE A 15 6.27 -3.72 -5.35
N ARG A 16 7.28 -4.60 -5.30
CA ARG A 16 8.09 -5.05 -6.46
C ARG A 16 8.36 -6.54 -6.34
N GLU A 17 8.30 -7.26 -7.47
CA GLU A 17 8.62 -8.68 -7.55
C GLU A 17 10.13 -8.90 -7.75
N PHE A 18 10.62 -10.02 -7.22
CA PHE A 18 11.96 -10.57 -7.47
C PHE A 18 11.80 -12.04 -7.88
N ARG A 19 11.36 -12.25 -9.11
CA ARG A 19 10.92 -13.57 -9.63
C ARG A 19 12.02 -14.63 -9.57
N ASN A 20 13.26 -14.25 -9.82
CA ASN A 20 14.44 -15.13 -9.70
C ASN A 20 14.69 -15.64 -8.25
N LYS A 21 14.08 -14.97 -7.25
CA LYS A 21 14.13 -15.37 -5.83
C LYS A 21 12.82 -15.99 -5.34
N GLY A 22 11.85 -16.25 -6.23
CA GLY A 22 10.52 -16.72 -5.84
C GLY A 22 9.68 -15.71 -5.06
N ILE A 23 10.12 -14.43 -5.00
CA ILE A 23 9.42 -13.36 -4.29
C ILE A 23 8.47 -12.69 -5.29
N THR A 24 7.22 -13.14 -5.30
CA THR A 24 6.18 -12.67 -6.23
C THR A 24 4.96 -12.15 -5.48
N PHE A 25 4.14 -11.37 -6.17
CA PHE A 25 2.85 -10.92 -5.62
C PHE A 25 1.97 -12.12 -5.27
N ASP A 26 1.89 -13.13 -6.14
CA ASP A 26 1.09 -14.32 -5.88
C ASP A 26 1.56 -15.04 -4.61
N ASN A 27 2.86 -15.34 -4.51
CA ASN A 27 3.40 -16.08 -3.38
C ASN A 27 3.20 -15.39 -2.03
N LEU A 28 3.33 -14.05 -1.98
CA LEU A 28 3.28 -13.32 -0.71
C LEU A 28 1.90 -12.73 -0.43
N HIS A 29 1.20 -12.17 -1.43
CA HIS A 29 -0.10 -11.54 -1.18
C HIS A 29 -1.23 -12.55 -1.08
N PHE A 30 -1.24 -13.58 -1.95
CA PHE A 30 -2.32 -14.54 -2.00
C PHE A 30 -1.96 -15.88 -1.34
N GLN A 31 -0.98 -16.62 -1.84
CA GLN A 31 -0.67 -17.97 -1.32
C GLN A 31 -0.20 -17.93 0.15
N GLY A 32 0.61 -16.93 0.52
CA GLY A 32 1.05 -16.74 1.90
C GLY A 32 -0.11 -16.42 2.83
N ALA A 33 -0.98 -15.49 2.43
CA ALA A 33 -2.17 -15.15 3.19
C ALA A 33 -3.10 -16.36 3.33
N LYS A 34 -3.36 -17.08 2.23
CA LYS A 34 -4.17 -18.30 2.22
C LYS A 34 -3.65 -19.34 3.20
N ARG A 35 -2.35 -19.69 3.13
CA ARG A 35 -1.74 -20.65 4.07
C ARG A 35 -1.88 -20.21 5.52
N CYS A 36 -1.78 -18.90 5.80
CA CYS A 36 -1.94 -18.36 7.13
C CYS A 36 -3.39 -18.48 7.62
N MET A 37 -4.37 -18.21 6.75
CA MET A 37 -5.82 -18.38 7.05
C MET A 37 -6.16 -19.85 7.31
N ASP A 38 -5.70 -20.77 6.46
CA ASP A 38 -5.91 -22.21 6.60
C ASP A 38 -5.30 -22.73 7.93
N SER A 39 -4.12 -22.21 8.29
CA SER A 39 -3.47 -22.56 9.55
C SER A 39 -4.22 -22.00 10.77
N ALA A 40 -4.76 -20.79 10.67
CA ALA A 40 -5.59 -20.20 11.72
C ALA A 40 -6.84 -21.05 11.97
N ILE A 41 -7.56 -21.44 10.91
CA ILE A 41 -8.73 -22.31 10.98
C ILE A 41 -8.36 -23.65 11.63
N LYS A 42 -7.28 -24.30 11.17
CA LYS A 42 -6.84 -25.60 11.68
C LYS A 42 -6.46 -25.57 13.17
N LEU A 43 -5.96 -24.44 13.64
CA LEU A 43 -5.52 -24.26 15.04
C LEU A 43 -6.55 -23.61 15.96
N GLY A 44 -7.77 -23.34 15.45
CA GLY A 44 -8.85 -22.76 16.21
C GLY A 44 -8.69 -21.25 16.51
N VAL A 45 -7.79 -20.56 15.79
CA VAL A 45 -7.64 -19.09 15.92
C VAL A 45 -8.70 -18.43 15.04
N ASN A 46 -9.71 -17.85 15.65
CA ASN A 46 -10.88 -17.34 14.93
C ASN A 46 -10.67 -15.93 14.36
N ARG A 47 -9.97 -15.05 15.06
CA ARG A 47 -9.79 -13.64 14.68
C ARG A 47 -8.70 -13.46 13.64
N PHE A 48 -9.01 -12.86 12.47
CA PHE A 48 -8.07 -12.65 11.38
C PHE A 48 -8.17 -11.23 10.81
N ILE A 49 -7.07 -10.49 10.80
CA ILE A 49 -7.00 -9.13 10.27
C ILE A 49 -6.06 -9.11 9.06
N LEU A 50 -6.58 -8.69 7.91
CA LEU A 50 -5.84 -8.67 6.67
C LEU A 50 -5.49 -7.24 6.24
N MET A 51 -4.19 -6.99 6.03
CA MET A 51 -3.74 -5.78 5.33
C MET A 51 -3.83 -5.98 3.83
N SER A 52 -4.87 -5.42 3.23
CA SER A 52 -5.03 -5.32 1.78
C SER A 52 -4.44 -4.01 1.27
N ALA A 53 -4.99 -3.43 0.22
CA ALA A 53 -4.57 -2.15 -0.33
C ALA A 53 -5.73 -1.40 -0.96
N ASN A 54 -5.67 -0.08 -0.94
CA ASN A 54 -6.58 0.73 -1.71
C ASN A 54 -6.46 0.38 -3.21
N GLY A 55 -7.59 0.21 -3.89
CA GLY A 55 -7.64 -0.19 -5.29
C GLY A 55 -7.47 -1.70 -5.56
N ALA A 56 -7.53 -2.57 -4.53
CA ALA A 56 -7.58 -4.03 -4.73
C ALA A 56 -8.82 -4.41 -5.56
N LYS A 57 -8.61 -4.99 -6.75
CA LYS A 57 -9.64 -5.38 -7.72
C LYS A 57 -9.15 -6.47 -8.65
N ILE A 58 -10.07 -7.28 -9.20
CA ILE A 58 -9.74 -8.46 -10.01
C ILE A 58 -9.13 -8.10 -11.37
N ASP A 59 -9.59 -7.04 -11.98
CA ASP A 59 -9.17 -6.51 -13.30
C ASP A 59 -7.99 -5.52 -13.21
N GLY A 60 -7.33 -5.45 -12.06
CA GLY A 60 -6.20 -4.56 -11.81
C GLY A 60 -4.84 -5.14 -12.21
N THR A 61 -3.80 -4.45 -11.76
CA THR A 61 -2.41 -4.93 -11.85
C THR A 61 -2.22 -6.23 -11.07
N GLY A 62 -1.12 -6.96 -11.30
CA GLY A 62 -0.80 -8.16 -10.53
C GLY A 62 -0.83 -7.95 -9.01
N TYR A 63 -0.35 -6.78 -8.55
CA TYR A 63 -0.45 -6.36 -7.16
C TYR A 63 -1.90 -6.26 -6.68
N GLN A 64 -2.74 -5.52 -7.41
CA GLN A 64 -4.15 -5.30 -7.05
C GLN A 64 -4.96 -6.60 -7.09
N LYS A 65 -4.73 -7.43 -8.13
CA LYS A 65 -5.38 -8.71 -8.31
C LYS A 65 -5.08 -9.67 -7.17
N THR A 66 -3.81 -9.83 -6.78
CA THR A 66 -3.42 -10.78 -5.73
C THR A 66 -3.91 -10.34 -4.34
N LYS A 67 -3.94 -9.02 -4.05
CA LYS A 67 -4.59 -8.49 -2.85
C LYS A 67 -6.10 -8.79 -2.85
N HIS A 68 -6.77 -8.58 -3.97
CA HIS A 68 -8.19 -8.91 -4.12
C HIS A 68 -8.47 -10.40 -3.91
N LEU A 69 -7.68 -11.29 -4.50
CA LEU A 69 -7.84 -12.74 -4.32
C LEU A 69 -7.72 -13.16 -2.84
N ALA A 70 -6.78 -12.56 -2.10
CA ALA A 70 -6.65 -12.81 -0.67
C ALA A 70 -7.88 -12.35 0.12
N GLU A 71 -8.45 -11.18 -0.23
CA GLU A 71 -9.70 -10.71 0.38
C GLU A 71 -10.87 -11.65 0.09
N GLN A 72 -11.03 -12.09 -1.16
CA GLN A 72 -12.11 -13.00 -1.52
C GLN A 72 -11.97 -14.32 -0.77
N TYR A 73 -10.78 -14.90 -0.75
CA TYR A 73 -10.54 -16.13 -0.01
C TYR A 73 -10.93 -15.98 1.47
N LEU A 74 -10.47 -14.89 2.13
CA LEU A 74 -10.80 -14.63 3.54
C LEU A 74 -12.31 -14.53 3.77
N LYS A 75 -13.04 -13.85 2.89
CA LYS A 75 -14.51 -13.68 2.96
C LYS A 75 -15.28 -15.00 2.87
N TYR A 76 -14.73 -16.00 2.15
CA TYR A 76 -15.32 -17.33 2.07
C TYR A 76 -15.04 -18.21 3.30
N THR A 77 -14.10 -17.81 4.15
CA THR A 77 -13.80 -18.55 5.39
C THR A 77 -14.83 -18.27 6.48
N LYS A 78 -14.85 -19.15 7.51
CA LYS A 78 -15.62 -18.92 8.73
C LYS A 78 -14.92 -18.01 9.74
N LEU A 79 -13.70 -17.56 9.47
CA LEU A 79 -12.94 -16.68 10.35
C LEU A 79 -13.73 -15.39 10.66
N ASP A 80 -13.59 -14.88 11.84
CA ASP A 80 -13.99 -13.51 12.18
C ASP A 80 -12.93 -12.56 11.65
N TRP A 81 -13.21 -11.92 10.52
CA TRP A 81 -12.21 -11.15 9.79
C TRP A 81 -12.50 -9.65 9.76
N THR A 82 -11.42 -8.88 9.69
CA THR A 82 -11.43 -7.47 9.28
C THR A 82 -10.41 -7.27 8.16
N ILE A 83 -10.80 -6.52 7.13
CA ILE A 83 -9.92 -6.15 6.02
C ILE A 83 -9.67 -4.65 6.07
N PHE A 84 -8.41 -4.25 6.10
CA PHE A 84 -8.00 -2.86 5.94
C PHE A 84 -7.37 -2.64 4.57
N ARG A 85 -7.84 -1.61 3.86
CA ARG A 85 -7.33 -1.13 2.59
C ARG A 85 -6.67 0.24 2.78
N PRO A 86 -5.43 0.28 3.30
CA PRO A 86 -4.74 1.54 3.44
C PRO A 86 -4.44 2.16 2.08
N SER A 87 -4.48 3.48 2.04
CA SER A 87 -3.93 4.29 0.97
C SER A 87 -2.40 4.30 1.08
N LEU A 88 -1.76 5.38 0.69
CA LEU A 88 -0.31 5.55 0.80
C LEU A 88 0.12 5.64 2.26
N VAL A 89 0.78 4.61 2.77
CA VAL A 89 1.31 4.60 4.14
C VAL A 89 2.68 5.28 4.18
N PHE A 90 2.87 6.19 5.12
CA PHE A 90 4.13 6.87 5.35
C PHE A 90 4.52 6.87 6.84
N GLY A 91 5.79 7.15 7.13
CA GLY A 91 6.30 7.27 8.51
C GLY A 91 7.70 6.69 8.66
N ASP A 92 8.26 6.78 9.86
CA ASP A 92 9.60 6.28 10.15
C ASP A 92 9.67 4.74 9.94
N PRO A 93 10.50 4.24 9.01
CA PRO A 93 10.64 2.82 8.74
C PRO A 93 11.37 2.05 9.85
N ARG A 94 11.87 2.72 10.90
CA ARG A 94 12.62 2.15 12.02
C ARG A 94 13.71 1.20 11.59
N GLY A 95 14.62 1.67 10.75
CA GLY A 95 15.78 0.92 10.29
C GLY A 95 16.31 1.39 8.96
N ASN A 96 17.57 1.01 8.70
CA ASN A 96 18.24 1.37 7.45
C ASN A 96 17.73 0.54 6.28
N ASN A 97 17.73 1.13 5.09
CA ASN A 97 17.41 0.47 3.81
C ASN A 97 15.98 -0.11 3.70
N ARG A 98 15.04 0.29 4.56
CA ARG A 98 13.65 -0.06 4.40
C ARG A 98 12.96 0.93 3.48
N PRO A 99 12.25 0.46 2.43
CA PRO A 99 11.52 1.36 1.54
C PRO A 99 10.41 2.06 2.32
N GLU A 100 10.41 3.38 2.26
CA GLU A 100 9.36 4.24 2.80
C GLU A 100 9.11 5.37 1.79
N PHE A 101 7.85 5.78 1.67
CA PHE A 101 7.42 6.67 0.59
C PHE A 101 8.17 8.00 0.56
N CYS A 102 8.26 8.69 1.70
CA CYS A 102 8.87 10.01 1.74
C CYS A 102 10.38 9.97 1.48
N THR A 103 11.06 8.96 2.04
CA THR A 103 12.50 8.75 1.85
C THR A 103 12.82 8.32 0.42
N GLN A 104 11.96 7.49 -0.16
CA GLN A 104 12.11 7.05 -1.55
C GLN A 104 11.87 8.21 -2.52
N LEU A 105 10.82 9.02 -2.30
CA LEU A 105 10.55 10.20 -3.10
C LEU A 105 11.69 11.22 -2.99
N LYS A 106 12.28 11.39 -1.79
CA LYS A 106 13.48 12.20 -1.61
C LYS A 106 14.64 11.71 -2.49
N LYS A 107 14.92 10.40 -2.43
CA LYS A 107 16.02 9.80 -3.17
C LYS A 107 15.80 9.89 -4.69
N ASP A 108 14.63 9.48 -5.14
CA ASP A 108 14.38 9.24 -6.57
C ASP A 108 13.95 10.50 -7.32
N MET A 109 13.41 11.50 -6.63
CA MET A 109 12.94 12.73 -7.27
C MET A 109 13.59 14.00 -6.73
N LEU A 110 13.62 14.18 -5.40
CA LEU A 110 14.09 15.44 -4.82
C LEU A 110 15.61 15.55 -4.83
N GLY A 111 16.32 14.44 -4.80
CA GLY A 111 17.80 14.38 -4.86
C GLY A 111 18.39 14.68 -6.23
N LEU A 112 17.60 14.51 -7.29
CA LEU A 112 18.06 14.72 -8.66
C LEU A 112 18.02 16.21 -9.05
N PRO A 113 18.97 16.72 -9.87
CA PRO A 113 19.00 18.12 -10.31
C PRO A 113 18.01 18.43 -11.46
N ILE A 114 17.02 17.57 -11.67
CA ILE A 114 15.99 17.72 -12.70
C ILE A 114 14.62 18.06 -12.06
N PRO A 115 13.73 18.77 -12.76
CA PRO A 115 12.38 19.04 -12.26
C PRO A 115 11.62 17.75 -11.93
N ALA A 116 10.81 17.78 -10.88
CA ALA A 116 9.92 16.66 -10.56
C ALA A 116 8.68 16.66 -11.46
N PRO A 117 8.20 15.49 -11.91
CA PRO A 117 7.05 15.44 -12.78
C PRO A 117 5.73 15.67 -12.01
N ASN A 118 4.94 16.62 -12.49
CA ASN A 118 3.52 16.74 -12.16
C ASN A 118 2.71 15.98 -13.20
N PHE A 119 2.29 14.78 -12.86
CA PHE A 119 1.56 13.91 -13.78
C PHE A 119 0.14 14.43 -14.06
N HIS A 120 -0.32 14.25 -15.29
CA HIS A 120 -1.69 14.53 -15.72
C HIS A 120 -2.24 13.41 -16.60
N LYS A 121 -3.56 13.24 -16.56
CA LYS A 121 -4.28 12.36 -17.47
C LYS A 121 -4.68 13.13 -18.73
N GLY A 122 -4.61 12.46 -19.89
CA GLY A 122 -4.97 13.09 -21.15
C GLY A 122 -3.99 14.15 -21.63
N LEU A 123 -4.47 15.08 -22.46
CA LEU A 123 -3.65 16.06 -23.16
C LEU A 123 -3.58 17.44 -22.47
N ASN A 124 -4.32 17.64 -21.36
CA ASN A 124 -4.38 18.94 -20.72
C ASN A 124 -3.30 19.10 -19.64
N PRO A 125 -2.24 19.89 -19.86
CA PRO A 125 -1.20 20.11 -18.87
C PRO A 125 -1.65 20.96 -17.68
N LEU A 126 -2.78 21.66 -17.77
CA LEU A 126 -3.33 22.47 -16.66
C LEU A 126 -3.83 21.60 -15.48
N ASP A 127 -4.03 20.31 -15.71
CA ASP A 127 -4.39 19.34 -14.67
C ASP A 127 -3.18 18.64 -14.06
N ALA A 128 -1.98 19.06 -14.42
CA ALA A 128 -0.74 18.48 -13.91
C ALA A 128 -0.64 18.57 -12.37
N GLY A 129 -0.39 17.43 -11.75
CA GLY A 129 -0.25 17.30 -10.31
C GLY A 129 -1.54 17.44 -9.50
N LYS A 130 -2.71 17.53 -10.14
CA LYS A 130 -4.02 17.66 -9.46
C LYS A 130 -4.66 16.33 -9.06
N PHE A 131 -4.03 15.18 -9.33
CA PHE A 131 -4.57 13.93 -8.76
C PHE A 131 -4.35 13.93 -7.24
N ALA A 132 -5.39 13.52 -6.53
CA ALA A 132 -5.38 13.51 -5.07
C ALA A 132 -4.96 12.15 -4.53
N MET A 133 -4.22 12.17 -3.45
CA MET A 133 -3.86 11.01 -2.62
C MET A 133 -4.21 11.31 -1.17
N SER A 134 -4.55 10.29 -0.41
CA SER A 134 -4.88 10.41 1.01
C SER A 134 -3.83 9.67 1.85
N PRO A 135 -2.61 10.21 2.01
CA PRO A 135 -1.57 9.57 2.80
C PRO A 135 -2.04 9.34 4.23
N ILE A 136 -1.63 8.22 4.82
CA ILE A 136 -1.94 7.90 6.21
C ILE A 136 -0.66 7.54 6.96
N HIS A 137 -0.53 8.03 8.19
CA HIS A 137 0.65 7.72 8.99
C HIS A 137 0.62 6.28 9.49
N VAL A 138 1.77 5.60 9.49
CA VAL A 138 1.89 4.18 9.88
C VAL A 138 1.40 3.90 11.30
N ARG A 139 1.52 4.85 12.23
CA ARG A 139 1.01 4.72 13.60
C ARG A 139 -0.52 4.66 13.64
N ASP A 140 -1.19 5.45 12.78
CA ASP A 140 -2.65 5.43 12.69
C ASP A 140 -3.12 4.10 12.11
N VAL A 141 -2.46 3.61 11.06
CA VAL A 141 -2.72 2.26 10.52
C VAL A 141 -2.57 1.23 11.61
N ALA A 142 -1.44 1.20 12.35
CA ALA A 142 -1.21 0.26 13.43
C ALA A 142 -2.28 0.36 14.53
N SER A 143 -2.71 1.58 14.88
CA SER A 143 -3.78 1.79 15.86
C SER A 143 -5.11 1.18 15.42
N PHE A 144 -5.48 1.31 14.15
CA PHE A 144 -6.68 0.64 13.61
C PHE A 144 -6.59 -0.88 13.71
N PHE A 145 -5.43 -1.44 13.39
CA PHE A 145 -5.21 -2.88 13.45
C PHE A 145 -5.35 -3.41 14.89
N VAL A 146 -4.67 -2.75 15.84
CA VAL A 146 -4.71 -3.16 17.26
C VAL A 146 -6.12 -3.02 17.82
N LYS A 147 -6.78 -1.87 17.62
CA LYS A 147 -8.15 -1.65 18.10
C LYS A 147 -9.15 -2.64 17.53
N SER A 148 -8.96 -3.08 16.29
CA SER A 148 -9.87 -4.02 15.65
C SER A 148 -9.79 -5.44 16.20
N ILE A 149 -8.76 -5.79 16.98
CA ILE A 149 -8.64 -7.13 17.57
C ILE A 149 -9.85 -7.43 18.45
N GLU A 150 -10.20 -6.49 19.32
CA GLU A 150 -11.27 -6.64 20.31
C GLU A 150 -12.59 -5.96 19.90
N MET A 151 -12.57 -5.17 18.81
CA MET A 151 -13.73 -4.39 18.37
C MET A 151 -14.71 -5.29 17.59
N GLU A 152 -15.76 -5.78 18.24
CA GLU A 152 -16.80 -6.59 17.62
C GLU A 152 -17.44 -5.91 16.40
N ALA A 153 -17.65 -4.59 16.43
CA ALA A 153 -18.19 -3.81 15.32
C ALA A 153 -17.31 -3.86 14.04
N SER A 154 -16.06 -4.32 14.14
CA SER A 154 -15.15 -4.52 13.01
C SER A 154 -15.26 -5.90 12.35
N SER A 155 -16.03 -6.81 12.95
CA SER A 155 -16.24 -8.16 12.44
C SER A 155 -16.89 -8.14 11.05
N LYS A 156 -16.33 -8.92 10.11
CA LYS A 156 -16.80 -9.03 8.72
C LYS A 156 -16.88 -7.69 7.98
N LYS A 157 -16.01 -6.74 8.33
CA LYS A 157 -15.97 -5.41 7.71
C LYS A 157 -14.70 -5.19 6.90
N THR A 158 -14.84 -4.37 5.85
CA THR A 158 -13.73 -3.86 5.06
C THR A 158 -13.68 -2.34 5.21
N TYR A 159 -12.53 -1.81 5.62
CA TYR A 159 -12.31 -0.38 5.82
C TYR A 159 -11.25 0.16 4.87
N HIS A 160 -11.55 1.30 4.26
CA HIS A 160 -10.55 2.09 3.56
C HIS A 160 -9.88 3.04 4.54
N LEU A 161 -8.55 3.00 4.63
CA LEU A 161 -7.79 3.85 5.53
C LEU A 161 -7.07 4.92 4.72
N GLY A 162 -7.31 6.18 5.04
CA GLY A 162 -6.67 7.32 4.42
C GLY A 162 -6.73 8.54 5.33
N GLY A 163 -5.75 9.40 5.23
CA GLY A 163 -5.76 10.73 5.87
C GLY A 163 -6.48 11.76 5.01
N VAL A 164 -6.17 13.03 5.25
CA VAL A 164 -6.63 14.14 4.43
C VAL A 164 -6.11 13.99 3.00
N ALA A 165 -6.93 14.32 2.02
CA ALA A 165 -6.54 14.29 0.62
C ALA A 165 -5.65 15.50 0.26
N TYR A 166 -4.53 15.22 -0.39
CA TYR A 166 -3.60 16.22 -0.90
C TYR A 166 -3.37 16.00 -2.40
N TYR A 167 -3.19 17.08 -3.15
CA TYR A 167 -2.73 16.97 -4.53
C TYR A 167 -1.27 16.55 -4.59
N TRP A 168 -0.92 15.78 -5.62
CA TRP A 168 0.44 15.31 -5.85
C TRP A 168 1.48 16.43 -5.84
N LYS A 169 1.18 17.55 -6.49
CA LYS A 169 2.05 18.73 -6.51
C LYS A 169 2.34 19.26 -5.10
N ASP A 170 1.33 19.23 -4.21
CA ASP A 170 1.46 19.74 -2.84
C ASP A 170 2.26 18.77 -1.96
N ILE A 171 2.10 17.45 -2.19
CA ILE A 171 2.92 16.40 -1.55
C ILE A 171 4.40 16.61 -1.89
N ILE A 172 4.73 16.79 -3.17
CA ILE A 172 6.11 17.05 -3.59
C ILE A 172 6.69 18.29 -2.90
N GLN A 173 5.96 19.41 -2.91
CA GLN A 173 6.41 20.66 -2.30
C GLN A 173 6.56 20.54 -0.78
N THR A 174 5.64 19.86 -0.12
CA THR A 174 5.68 19.65 1.34
C THR A 174 6.92 18.83 1.72
N ILE A 175 7.18 17.74 1.01
CA ILE A 175 8.36 16.91 1.27
C ILE A 175 9.64 17.70 0.95
N ALA A 176 9.70 18.42 -0.17
CA ALA A 176 10.87 19.23 -0.52
C ALA A 176 11.16 20.27 0.57
N LYS A 177 10.13 20.99 1.06
CA LYS A 177 10.25 21.97 2.14
C LYS A 177 10.76 21.33 3.44
N ALA A 178 10.27 20.15 3.80
CA ALA A 178 10.72 19.42 4.99
C ALA A 178 12.21 19.07 4.96
N TYR A 179 12.78 18.94 3.76
CA TYR A 179 14.22 18.74 3.54
C TYR A 179 15.00 20.03 3.25
N GLY A 180 14.42 21.21 3.51
CA GLY A 180 15.06 22.51 3.29
C GLY A 180 15.34 22.82 1.81
N LYS A 181 14.62 22.21 0.87
CA LYS A 181 14.81 22.36 -0.58
C LYS A 181 13.58 22.97 -1.24
N LYS A 182 13.80 23.68 -2.33
CA LYS A 182 12.76 24.03 -3.31
C LYS A 182 12.87 23.06 -4.49
N LYS A 183 11.74 22.53 -4.96
CA LYS A 183 11.73 21.61 -6.09
C LYS A 183 10.89 22.18 -7.23
N TRP A 184 11.50 22.34 -8.37
CA TRP A 184 10.80 22.71 -9.59
C TRP A 184 10.04 21.52 -10.12
N THR A 185 8.89 21.76 -10.71
CA THR A 185 8.02 20.73 -11.26
C THR A 185 7.65 21.08 -12.68
N ILE A 186 7.49 20.06 -13.51
CA ILE A 186 7.03 20.19 -14.91
C ILE A 186 5.81 19.29 -15.12
N PRO A 187 4.86 19.71 -15.98
CA PRO A 187 3.79 18.82 -16.44
C PRO A 187 4.38 17.59 -17.13
N ALA A 188 3.87 16.41 -16.80
CA ALA A 188 4.25 15.16 -17.44
C ALA A 188 3.00 14.30 -17.69
N PRO A 189 2.75 13.85 -18.92
CA PRO A 189 1.64 12.95 -19.18
C PRO A 189 1.85 11.60 -18.49
N ALA A 190 0.79 11.07 -17.88
CA ALA A 190 0.87 9.81 -17.12
C ALA A 190 1.33 8.62 -18.00
N ILE A 191 1.10 8.68 -19.30
CA ILE A 191 1.58 7.68 -20.27
C ILE A 191 3.12 7.62 -20.31
N ALA A 192 3.80 8.72 -20.01
CA ALA A 192 5.27 8.74 -19.97
C ALA A 192 5.84 7.81 -18.87
N ILE A 193 5.12 7.63 -17.76
CA ILE A 193 5.50 6.67 -16.71
C ILE A 193 5.49 5.25 -17.26
N GLN A 194 4.45 4.91 -18.02
CA GLN A 194 4.30 3.57 -18.58
C GLN A 194 5.40 3.26 -19.60
N ILE A 195 5.77 4.24 -20.42
CA ILE A 195 6.87 4.10 -21.38
C ILE A 195 8.20 3.92 -20.66
N VAL A 196 8.50 4.77 -19.68
CA VAL A 196 9.75 4.65 -18.91
C VAL A 196 9.79 3.34 -18.11
N ALA A 197 8.68 2.94 -17.49
CA ALA A 197 8.60 1.68 -16.77
C ALA A 197 8.78 0.45 -17.68
N SER A 198 8.29 0.51 -18.92
CA SER A 198 8.48 -0.58 -19.91
C SER A 198 9.88 -0.66 -20.48
N LEU A 199 10.65 0.45 -20.44
CA LEU A 199 12.03 0.48 -20.92
C LEU A 199 13.05 0.09 -19.82
N LEU A 200 12.65 0.19 -18.54
CA LEU A 200 13.51 -0.11 -17.38
C LEU A 200 13.19 -1.46 -16.70
N GLY A 201 12.19 -2.17 -17.18
CA GLY A 201 11.77 -3.50 -16.69
C GLY A 201 12.16 -4.60 -17.62
#